data_f9702e325408942802a216c00311be25
#
_entry.id   f9702e325408942802a216c00311be25
#
_cell.length_a   1.000
_cell.length_b   1.000
_cell.length_c   1.000
_cell.angle_alpha   90.00
_cell.angle_beta   90.00
_cell.angle_gamma   90.00
#
_symmetry.space_group_name_H-M   'P 1'
#
loop_
_entity.id
_entity.type
_entity.pdbx_description
1 polymer ?
#
loop_
_entity_poly.entity_id
_entity_poly.type
_entity_poly.pdbx_seq_one_letter_code
_entity_poly.pdbx_strand_id
1 'polypeptide(L)'
;IIDDTIQSTGLVLKVKGLFYPVRDCAVNTILNRAAISGNALKKVERNVYARIINECLKVAKGEALLRLSEGKVSAVLGGDCQDYAVLDMEQVFLHAVQYLNQNFCGCTYLGGFYEHHMASALWELSGEDKLLEAYREELMLHDRNAEEMKPVVRITTSDTGESGVNIYPMLLSGNRNDTIALGNPIRLKHKAGASMAGFDSNLQLIYGKYEVAIRGLSELLRIAILNPINCMMGITRHLGISQKCRMEAVELFKAQYGEEPCTAHDIYYGISEILYMMACDGAEGSRITKMEETIARALSVDWKEFDVPGNIKW
;
A
#
# COMPACT_ATOMS: atom_id res chain seq x y z
N ILE A 1 14.03 9.10 -11.37
CA ILE A 1 14.70 7.82 -11.71
C ILE A 1 15.55 7.48 -10.51
N ILE A 2 15.20 6.43 -9.80
CA ILE A 2 16.01 5.94 -8.67
C ILE A 2 17.25 5.29 -9.30
N ASP A 3 18.41 5.85 -9.02
CA ASP A 3 19.69 5.28 -9.46
C ASP A 3 20.03 4.08 -8.56
N ASP A 4 19.52 2.90 -8.90
CA ASP A 4 19.90 1.65 -8.25
C ASP A 4 21.16 1.09 -8.92
N THR A 5 22.24 1.81 -8.83
CA THR A 5 23.52 1.38 -9.36
C THR A 5 23.95 0.07 -8.71
N ILE A 6 24.73 -0.73 -9.45
CA ILE A 6 25.38 -1.98 -9.00
C ILE A 6 26.10 -1.82 -7.65
N GLN A 7 26.44 -0.60 -7.28
CA GLN A 7 27.14 -0.29 -6.04
C GLN A 7 26.37 -0.68 -4.78
N SER A 8 25.04 -0.74 -4.83
CA SER A 8 24.20 -1.07 -3.67
C SER A 8 24.30 -2.55 -3.29
N THR A 9 24.18 -3.48 -4.24
CA THR A 9 24.23 -4.93 -3.95
C THR A 9 25.61 -5.54 -4.16
N GLY A 10 26.36 -5.07 -5.15
CA GLY A 10 27.62 -5.66 -5.58
C GLY A 10 27.49 -7.10 -6.11
N LEU A 11 26.26 -7.55 -6.42
CA LEU A 11 25.98 -8.89 -6.93
C LEU A 11 25.79 -8.88 -8.44
N VAL A 12 26.25 -9.93 -9.09
CA VAL A 12 26.06 -10.19 -10.52
C VAL A 12 25.56 -11.62 -10.68
N LEU A 13 24.44 -11.80 -11.38
CA LEU A 13 23.92 -13.12 -11.71
C LEU A 13 24.44 -13.57 -13.08
N LYS A 14 25.05 -14.76 -13.13
CA LYS A 14 25.48 -15.38 -14.39
C LYS A 14 24.44 -16.37 -14.87
N VAL A 15 23.91 -16.17 -16.07
CA VAL A 15 22.92 -17.05 -16.69
C VAL A 15 23.32 -17.34 -18.13
N LYS A 16 23.52 -18.62 -18.47
CA LYS A 16 23.90 -19.06 -19.83
C LYS A 16 25.10 -18.29 -20.42
N GLY A 17 26.09 -17.98 -19.57
CA GLY A 17 27.29 -17.24 -19.98
C GLY A 17 27.16 -15.70 -19.97
N LEU A 18 25.99 -15.16 -19.86
CA LEU A 18 25.76 -13.71 -19.73
C LEU A 18 25.75 -13.27 -18.26
N PHE A 19 26.15 -12.03 -18.02
CA PHE A 19 26.25 -11.44 -16.67
C PHE A 19 25.23 -10.31 -16.52
N TYR A 20 24.41 -10.39 -15.49
CA TYR A 20 23.35 -9.44 -15.20
C TYR A 20 23.55 -8.83 -13.80
N PRO A 21 23.78 -7.53 -13.67
CA PRO A 21 23.80 -6.87 -12.37
C PRO A 21 22.48 -7.08 -11.64
N VAL A 22 22.56 -7.22 -10.30
CA VAL A 22 21.39 -7.50 -9.46
C VAL A 22 20.96 -6.23 -8.75
N ARG A 23 19.69 -5.84 -8.91
CA ARG A 23 19.07 -4.72 -8.19
C ARG A 23 18.81 -5.09 -6.74
N ASP A 24 18.71 -4.09 -5.86
CA ASP A 24 18.39 -4.30 -4.43
C ASP A 24 17.06 -5.04 -4.25
N CYS A 25 16.03 -4.69 -5.02
CA CYS A 25 14.73 -5.35 -4.97
C CYS A 25 14.79 -6.86 -5.30
N ALA A 26 15.79 -7.30 -6.07
CA ALA A 26 15.96 -8.72 -6.42
C ALA A 26 16.61 -9.56 -5.31
N VAL A 27 17.31 -8.94 -4.36
CA VAL A 27 18.07 -9.67 -3.34
C VAL A 27 17.18 -10.59 -2.52
N ASN A 28 16.02 -10.09 -2.08
CA ASN A 28 15.10 -10.88 -1.27
C ASN A 28 14.53 -12.08 -2.05
N THR A 29 14.24 -11.91 -3.35
CA THR A 29 13.76 -13.03 -4.19
C THR A 29 14.83 -14.08 -4.42
N ILE A 30 16.08 -13.66 -4.58
CA ILE A 30 17.23 -14.57 -4.67
C ILE A 30 17.43 -15.35 -3.36
N LEU A 31 17.38 -14.67 -2.21
CA LEU A 31 17.51 -15.31 -0.89
C LEU A 31 16.36 -16.31 -0.64
N ASN A 32 15.12 -15.93 -0.98
CA ASN A 32 13.96 -16.82 -0.89
C ASN A 32 14.15 -18.06 -1.77
N ARG A 33 14.65 -17.90 -3.00
CA ARG A 33 14.95 -19.02 -3.91
C ARG A 33 16.04 -19.92 -3.36
N ALA A 34 17.02 -19.34 -2.67
CA ALA A 34 18.10 -20.06 -2.00
C ALA A 34 17.68 -20.67 -0.65
N ALA A 35 16.41 -20.50 -0.23
CA ALA A 35 15.87 -20.89 1.09
C ALA A 35 16.69 -20.30 2.26
N ILE A 36 17.19 -19.07 2.10
CA ILE A 36 17.97 -18.36 3.12
C ILE A 36 17.10 -17.30 3.76
N SER A 37 17.07 -17.32 5.09
CA SER A 37 16.35 -16.32 5.89
C SER A 37 17.27 -15.66 6.93
N GLY A 38 16.88 -14.44 7.34
CA GLY A 38 17.57 -13.70 8.40
C GLY A 38 18.67 -12.74 7.92
N ASN A 39 19.12 -11.90 8.85
CA ASN A 39 20.03 -10.78 8.56
C ASN A 39 21.52 -11.12 8.76
N ALA A 40 21.85 -12.34 9.21
CA ALA A 40 23.23 -12.72 9.52
C ALA A 40 24.14 -12.64 8.27
N LEU A 41 23.62 -13.06 7.12
CA LEU A 41 24.36 -13.00 5.86
C LEU A 41 24.75 -11.59 5.40
N LYS A 42 23.97 -10.58 5.78
CA LYS A 42 24.29 -9.17 5.43
C LYS A 42 25.55 -8.66 6.13
N LYS A 43 26.06 -9.39 7.14
CA LYS A 43 27.23 -9.03 7.94
C LYS A 43 28.52 -9.72 7.51
N VAL A 44 28.45 -10.69 6.59
CA VAL A 44 29.64 -11.37 6.09
C VAL A 44 30.25 -10.64 4.89
N GLU A 45 31.51 -10.92 4.57
CA GLU A 45 32.17 -10.37 3.39
C GLU A 45 31.43 -10.75 2.10
N ARG A 46 31.45 -9.86 1.10
CA ARG A 46 30.68 -10.03 -0.16
C ARG A 46 31.00 -11.31 -0.92
N ASN A 47 32.27 -11.73 -0.98
CA ASN A 47 32.69 -12.96 -1.60
C ASN A 47 32.15 -14.22 -0.88
N VAL A 48 32.12 -14.17 0.46
CA VAL A 48 31.53 -15.22 1.30
C VAL A 48 30.03 -15.26 1.12
N TYR A 49 29.39 -14.10 1.12
CA TYR A 49 27.95 -13.91 0.86
C TYR A 49 27.56 -14.54 -0.48
N ALA A 50 28.22 -14.16 -1.57
CA ALA A 50 27.96 -14.71 -2.90
C ALA A 50 28.19 -16.23 -2.96
N ARG A 51 29.24 -16.76 -2.31
CA ARG A 51 29.51 -18.19 -2.25
C ARG A 51 28.42 -18.96 -1.54
N ILE A 52 27.93 -18.48 -0.40
CA ILE A 52 26.84 -19.12 0.34
C ILE A 52 25.57 -19.17 -0.51
N ILE A 53 25.19 -18.06 -1.14
CA ILE A 53 24.03 -18.01 -2.03
C ILE A 53 24.18 -19.03 -3.17
N ASN A 54 25.34 -19.08 -3.81
CA ASN A 54 25.60 -20.01 -4.91
C ASN A 54 25.47 -21.48 -4.47
N GLU A 55 25.99 -21.86 -3.31
CA GLU A 55 25.86 -23.25 -2.81
C GLU A 55 24.37 -23.59 -2.53
N CYS A 56 23.63 -22.67 -1.96
CA CYS A 56 22.19 -22.87 -1.71
C CYS A 56 21.38 -22.91 -3.01
N LEU A 57 21.69 -22.08 -4.01
CA LEU A 57 21.00 -22.09 -5.30
C LEU A 57 21.24 -23.37 -6.10
N LYS A 58 22.40 -24.05 -5.94
CA LYS A 58 22.71 -25.35 -6.60
C LYS A 58 21.74 -26.47 -6.18
N VAL A 59 21.21 -26.39 -4.97
CA VAL A 59 20.25 -27.38 -4.43
C VAL A 59 18.79 -26.93 -4.54
N ALA A 60 18.56 -25.72 -5.04
CA ALA A 60 17.20 -25.21 -5.27
C ALA A 60 16.51 -26.02 -6.38
N LYS A 61 15.28 -26.45 -6.13
CA LYS A 61 14.49 -27.25 -7.07
C LYS A 61 13.74 -26.39 -8.08
N GLY A 62 13.43 -26.98 -9.24
CA GLY A 62 12.61 -26.38 -10.29
C GLY A 62 13.35 -25.28 -11.07
N GLU A 63 12.66 -24.71 -12.03
CA GLU A 63 13.16 -23.62 -12.87
C GLU A 63 13.07 -22.26 -12.17
N ALA A 64 13.82 -21.29 -12.65
CA ALA A 64 13.76 -19.90 -12.20
C ALA A 64 13.22 -18.99 -13.31
N LEU A 65 12.25 -18.17 -12.99
CA LEU A 65 11.79 -17.07 -13.82
C LEU A 65 12.59 -15.82 -13.44
N LEU A 66 13.29 -15.22 -14.40
CA LEU A 66 14.04 -13.99 -14.20
C LEU A 66 13.27 -12.80 -14.71
N ARG A 67 13.08 -11.79 -13.85
CA ARG A 67 12.61 -10.48 -14.27
C ARG A 67 13.82 -9.60 -14.55
N LEU A 68 13.96 -9.22 -15.82
CA LEU A 68 15.01 -8.31 -16.27
C LEU A 68 14.39 -6.95 -16.63
N SER A 69 15.05 -5.88 -16.22
CA SER A 69 14.72 -4.52 -16.60
C SER A 69 16.02 -3.77 -16.87
N GLU A 70 16.15 -3.17 -18.06
CA GLU A 70 17.34 -2.43 -18.49
C GLU A 70 18.65 -3.23 -18.32
N GLY A 71 18.60 -4.53 -18.62
CA GLY A 71 19.75 -5.41 -18.49
C GLY A 71 20.16 -5.79 -17.06
N LYS A 72 19.35 -5.45 -16.06
CA LYS A 72 19.58 -5.78 -14.65
C LYS A 72 18.50 -6.74 -14.14
N VAL A 73 18.84 -7.59 -13.17
CA VAL A 73 17.89 -8.52 -12.52
C VAL A 73 17.09 -7.75 -11.47
N SER A 74 15.75 -7.73 -11.63
CA SER A 74 14.82 -7.14 -10.67
C SER A 74 14.13 -8.18 -9.78
N ALA A 75 14.04 -9.45 -10.23
CA ALA A 75 13.56 -10.56 -9.40
C ALA A 75 14.04 -11.91 -9.94
N VAL A 76 14.09 -12.91 -9.03
CA VAL A 76 14.27 -14.32 -9.34
C VAL A 76 13.13 -15.10 -8.67
N LEU A 77 12.18 -15.58 -9.46
CA LEU A 77 10.92 -16.17 -9.01
C LEU A 77 10.90 -17.67 -9.34
N GLY A 78 9.96 -18.43 -8.75
CA GLY A 78 9.68 -19.79 -9.17
C GLY A 78 9.14 -19.83 -10.59
N GLY A 79 9.69 -20.69 -11.45
CA GLY A 79 9.38 -20.75 -12.88
C GLY A 79 8.37 -21.83 -13.29
N ASP A 80 7.81 -22.58 -12.34
CA ASP A 80 6.95 -23.74 -12.60
C ASP A 80 5.45 -23.40 -12.71
N CYS A 81 5.09 -22.12 -12.84
CA CYS A 81 3.70 -21.60 -12.92
C CYS A 81 2.80 -21.97 -11.72
N GLN A 82 3.25 -22.82 -10.81
CA GLN A 82 2.51 -23.17 -9.60
C GLN A 82 2.80 -22.18 -8.47
N ASP A 83 4.03 -21.65 -8.43
CA ASP A 83 4.43 -20.71 -7.39
C ASP A 83 4.16 -19.24 -7.77
N TYR A 84 4.30 -18.89 -9.05
CA TYR A 84 4.11 -17.53 -9.53
C TYR A 84 3.41 -17.46 -10.88
N ALA A 85 2.26 -16.78 -10.92
CA ALA A 85 1.57 -16.45 -12.17
C ALA A 85 1.98 -15.03 -12.61
N VAL A 86 2.44 -14.90 -13.84
CA VAL A 86 2.77 -13.60 -14.44
C VAL A 86 1.47 -12.88 -14.79
N LEU A 87 1.28 -11.68 -14.20
CA LEU A 87 0.28 -10.71 -14.62
C LEU A 87 1.06 -9.53 -15.18
N ASP A 88 1.02 -9.36 -16.49
CA ASP A 88 1.75 -8.31 -17.17
C ASP A 88 1.28 -6.93 -16.70
N MET A 89 2.21 -6.08 -16.29
CA MET A 89 1.92 -4.77 -15.71
C MET A 89 1.18 -3.86 -16.69
N GLU A 90 1.58 -3.86 -17.95
CA GLU A 90 0.94 -3.05 -18.99
C GLU A 90 -0.52 -3.51 -19.20
N GLN A 91 -0.74 -4.82 -19.25
CA GLN A 91 -2.09 -5.39 -19.39
C GLN A 91 -2.97 -5.07 -18.18
N VAL A 92 -2.43 -5.15 -16.96
CA VAL A 92 -3.15 -4.77 -15.74
C VAL A 92 -3.67 -3.33 -15.82
N PHE A 93 -2.83 -2.37 -16.15
CA PHE A 93 -3.25 -0.97 -16.25
C PHE A 93 -4.16 -0.70 -17.44
N LEU A 94 -3.95 -1.37 -18.58
CA LEU A 94 -4.81 -1.26 -19.74
C LEU A 94 -6.24 -1.74 -19.44
N HIS A 95 -6.40 -2.93 -18.85
CA HIS A 95 -7.69 -3.46 -18.44
C HIS A 95 -8.35 -2.57 -17.38
N ALA A 96 -7.58 -2.07 -16.42
CA ALA A 96 -8.10 -1.14 -15.41
C ALA A 96 -8.71 0.11 -16.06
N VAL A 97 -7.97 0.79 -16.94
CA VAL A 97 -8.44 2.01 -17.61
C VAL A 97 -9.66 1.72 -18.48
N GLN A 98 -9.65 0.61 -19.23
CA GLN A 98 -10.80 0.21 -20.03
C GLN A 98 -12.04 -0.03 -19.16
N TYR A 99 -11.90 -0.76 -18.05
CA TYR A 99 -13.00 -1.02 -17.12
C TYR A 99 -13.54 0.27 -16.50
N LEU A 100 -12.66 1.15 -16.00
CA LEU A 100 -13.05 2.41 -15.38
C LEU A 100 -13.82 3.31 -16.36
N ASN A 101 -13.34 3.44 -17.61
CA ASN A 101 -14.03 4.24 -18.63
C ASN A 101 -15.37 3.65 -19.07
N GLN A 102 -15.56 2.33 -18.96
CA GLN A 102 -16.80 1.67 -19.39
C GLN A 102 -17.87 1.65 -18.29
N ASN A 103 -17.46 1.61 -17.02
CA ASN A 103 -18.37 1.34 -15.89
C ASN A 103 -18.59 2.53 -14.96
N PHE A 104 -17.80 3.60 -15.11
CA PHE A 104 -17.99 4.85 -14.37
C PHE A 104 -18.26 6.01 -15.33
N CYS A 105 -18.92 7.07 -14.87
CA CYS A 105 -19.29 8.24 -15.70
C CYS A 105 -18.07 8.92 -16.34
N GLY A 106 -16.90 8.76 -15.72
CA GLY A 106 -15.61 9.23 -16.24
C GLY A 106 -14.50 8.82 -15.29
N CYS A 107 -13.28 8.72 -15.81
CA CYS A 107 -12.11 8.58 -14.97
C CYS A 107 -11.00 9.52 -15.44
N THR A 108 -10.37 10.21 -14.49
CA THR A 108 -9.25 11.12 -14.75
C THR A 108 -8.02 10.61 -14.04
N TYR A 109 -6.94 10.40 -14.78
CA TYR A 109 -5.65 10.02 -14.21
C TYR A 109 -5.08 11.17 -13.38
N LEU A 110 -4.81 10.91 -12.11
CA LEU A 110 -4.29 11.91 -11.17
C LEU A 110 -2.78 11.80 -10.95
N GLY A 111 -2.21 10.63 -11.21
CA GLY A 111 -0.79 10.39 -11.01
C GLY A 111 -0.49 8.95 -10.61
N GLY A 112 0.77 8.70 -10.31
CA GLY A 112 1.23 7.39 -9.89
C GLY A 112 2.73 7.41 -9.67
N PHE A 113 3.28 6.24 -9.38
CA PHE A 113 4.72 6.05 -9.29
C PHE A 113 5.12 4.73 -9.96
N TYR A 114 6.36 4.70 -10.38
CA TYR A 114 7.02 3.48 -10.81
C TYR A 114 8.33 3.34 -10.06
N GLU A 115 8.43 2.28 -9.33
CA GLU A 115 9.65 1.79 -8.70
C GLU A 115 9.98 0.42 -9.33
N HIS A 116 11.24 -0.01 -9.29
CA HIS A 116 11.63 -1.25 -9.99
C HIS A 116 10.93 -2.51 -9.45
N HIS A 117 10.22 -2.42 -8.36
CA HIS A 117 9.53 -3.53 -7.71
C HIS A 117 8.01 -3.32 -7.61
N MET A 118 7.51 -2.12 -7.88
CA MET A 118 6.08 -1.80 -7.81
C MET A 118 5.73 -0.64 -8.76
N ALA A 119 4.56 -0.74 -9.36
CA ALA A 119 3.92 0.38 -10.06
C ALA A 119 2.57 0.67 -9.43
N SER A 120 2.19 1.94 -9.44
CA SER A 120 0.92 2.44 -8.93
C SER A 120 0.35 3.49 -9.87
N ALA A 121 -0.96 3.50 -10.01
CA ALA A 121 -1.68 4.57 -10.68
C ALA A 121 -2.97 4.88 -9.91
N LEU A 122 -3.33 6.16 -9.87
CA LEU A 122 -4.46 6.72 -9.17
C LEU A 122 -5.38 7.42 -10.17
N TRP A 123 -6.69 7.13 -10.10
CA TRP A 123 -7.71 7.77 -10.91
C TRP A 123 -8.83 8.33 -10.05
N GLU A 124 -9.28 9.53 -10.39
CA GLU A 124 -10.53 10.10 -9.92
C GLU A 124 -11.70 9.48 -10.71
N LEU A 125 -12.75 9.09 -9.99
CA LEU A 125 -14.00 8.59 -10.57
C LEU A 125 -14.95 9.78 -10.73
N SER A 126 -14.76 10.55 -11.79
CA SER A 126 -15.50 11.79 -12.04
C SER A 126 -16.98 11.48 -12.32
N GLY A 127 -17.89 12.27 -11.72
CA GLY A 127 -19.33 12.09 -11.90
C GLY A 127 -19.95 10.99 -11.04
N GLU A 128 -19.18 10.32 -10.19
CA GLU A 128 -19.68 9.31 -9.23
C GLU A 128 -19.99 9.91 -7.85
N ASP A 129 -20.53 11.12 -7.81
CA ASP A 129 -20.90 11.81 -6.58
C ASP A 129 -21.87 11.01 -5.70
N LYS A 130 -22.70 10.18 -6.32
CA LYS A 130 -23.61 9.26 -5.62
C LYS A 130 -22.92 8.31 -4.65
N LEU A 131 -21.67 7.94 -4.93
CA LEU A 131 -20.87 7.11 -4.03
C LEU A 131 -20.63 7.78 -2.68
N LEU A 132 -20.64 9.11 -2.64
CA LEU A 132 -20.35 9.92 -1.46
C LEU A 132 -21.56 10.62 -0.88
N GLU A 133 -22.73 10.56 -1.53
CA GLU A 133 -23.92 11.35 -1.16
C GLU A 133 -24.33 11.11 0.31
N ALA A 134 -24.54 9.84 0.67
CA ALA A 134 -24.91 9.48 2.04
C ALA A 134 -23.84 9.86 3.09
N TYR A 135 -22.57 9.79 2.72
CA TYR A 135 -21.49 10.20 3.61
C TYR A 135 -21.41 11.72 3.78
N ARG A 136 -21.62 12.48 2.70
CA ARG A 136 -21.70 13.94 2.75
C ARG A 136 -22.87 14.41 3.62
N GLU A 137 -24.03 13.75 3.52
CA GLU A 137 -25.18 14.02 4.39
C GLU A 137 -24.84 13.79 5.86
N GLU A 138 -24.20 12.67 6.20
CA GLU A 138 -23.77 12.40 7.58
C GLU A 138 -22.74 13.43 8.08
N LEU A 139 -21.80 13.85 7.25
CA LEU A 139 -20.83 14.89 7.61
C LEU A 139 -21.53 16.22 7.93
N MET A 140 -22.53 16.62 7.12
CA MET A 140 -23.30 17.82 7.35
C MET A 140 -24.10 17.76 8.66
N LEU A 141 -24.67 16.58 8.99
CA LEU A 141 -25.36 16.35 10.26
C LEU A 141 -24.44 16.50 11.49
N HIS A 142 -23.14 16.31 11.28
CA HIS A 142 -22.11 16.45 12.31
C HIS A 142 -21.30 17.76 12.20
N ASP A 143 -21.82 18.78 11.50
CA ASP A 143 -21.17 20.08 11.27
C ASP A 143 -19.74 19.96 10.69
N ARG A 144 -19.53 18.99 9.79
CA ARG A 144 -18.27 18.77 9.08
C ARG A 144 -18.35 19.25 7.64
N ASN A 145 -17.23 19.75 7.11
CA ASN A 145 -17.16 20.17 5.71
C ASN A 145 -17.21 18.94 4.78
N ALA A 146 -18.13 18.94 3.83
CA ALA A 146 -18.40 17.87 2.89
C ALA A 146 -18.02 18.21 1.43
N GLU A 147 -17.57 19.44 1.15
CA GLU A 147 -17.53 19.98 -0.22
C GLU A 147 -16.34 19.51 -1.07
N GLU A 148 -15.23 19.11 -0.45
CA GLU A 148 -13.97 18.86 -1.16
C GLU A 148 -13.56 17.38 -1.17
N MET A 149 -14.52 16.48 -1.33
CA MET A 149 -14.24 15.05 -1.39
C MET A 149 -14.50 14.46 -2.76
N LYS A 150 -13.57 13.62 -3.23
CA LYS A 150 -13.64 12.95 -4.51
C LYS A 150 -13.38 11.45 -4.35
N PRO A 151 -14.21 10.61 -4.98
CA PRO A 151 -13.94 9.18 -5.01
C PRO A 151 -12.76 8.90 -5.94
N VAL A 152 -11.77 8.15 -5.46
CA VAL A 152 -10.62 7.76 -6.26
C VAL A 152 -10.31 6.28 -6.11
N VAL A 153 -9.76 5.68 -7.13
CA VAL A 153 -9.28 4.31 -7.11
C VAL A 153 -7.78 4.28 -7.40
N ARG A 154 -7.03 3.59 -6.54
CA ARG A 154 -5.63 3.27 -6.79
C ARG A 154 -5.51 1.81 -7.18
N ILE A 155 -4.70 1.55 -8.19
CA ILE A 155 -4.31 0.19 -8.56
C ILE A 155 -2.80 0.09 -8.48
N THR A 156 -2.32 -0.94 -7.80
CA THR A 156 -0.90 -1.26 -7.71
C THR A 156 -0.65 -2.65 -8.26
N THR A 157 0.53 -2.84 -8.83
CA THR A 157 1.00 -4.16 -9.25
C THR A 157 2.51 -4.26 -9.08
N SER A 158 2.99 -5.49 -8.92
CA SER A 158 4.40 -5.80 -8.80
C SER A 158 4.73 -7.01 -9.65
N ASP A 159 5.68 -6.89 -10.55
CA ASP A 159 6.20 -8.00 -11.36
C ASP A 159 7.45 -8.66 -10.73
N THR A 160 7.80 -8.24 -9.51
CA THR A 160 8.92 -8.81 -8.74
C THR A 160 8.47 -9.76 -7.63
N GLY A 161 7.15 -10.01 -7.50
CA GLY A 161 6.60 -10.89 -6.48
C GLY A 161 6.46 -10.28 -5.08
N GLU A 162 6.77 -9.00 -4.89
CA GLU A 162 6.58 -8.32 -3.59
C GLU A 162 5.11 -8.10 -3.23
N SER A 163 4.29 -7.84 -4.24
CA SER A 163 2.87 -7.59 -4.08
C SER A 163 2.08 -8.23 -5.23
N GLY A 164 0.82 -8.56 -4.99
CA GLY A 164 -0.12 -8.87 -6.05
C GLY A 164 -0.63 -7.62 -6.76
N VAL A 165 -1.61 -7.80 -7.64
CA VAL A 165 -2.42 -6.69 -8.13
C VAL A 165 -3.41 -6.32 -7.04
N ASN A 166 -3.39 -5.07 -6.58
CA ASN A 166 -4.29 -4.58 -5.55
C ASN A 166 -5.09 -3.39 -6.05
N ILE A 167 -6.36 -3.34 -5.67
CA ILE A 167 -7.28 -2.27 -6.01
C ILE A 167 -7.75 -1.63 -4.70
N TYR A 168 -7.48 -0.35 -4.53
CA TYR A 168 -7.78 0.42 -3.33
C TYR A 168 -8.90 1.43 -3.62
N PRO A 169 -10.11 1.26 -3.09
CA PRO A 169 -11.05 2.36 -3.00
C PRO A 169 -10.54 3.38 -1.99
N MET A 170 -10.51 4.65 -2.36
CA MET A 170 -9.97 5.73 -1.56
C MET A 170 -10.77 7.01 -1.76
N LEU A 171 -10.57 8.00 -0.89
CA LEU A 171 -11.03 9.36 -1.07
C LEU A 171 -9.84 10.30 -1.24
N LEU A 172 -10.01 11.34 -2.04
CA LEU A 172 -9.26 12.58 -1.85
C LEU A 172 -10.10 13.50 -0.99
N SER A 173 -9.49 14.15 -0.03
CA SER A 173 -10.16 15.06 0.91
C SER A 173 -9.39 16.35 1.07
N GLY A 174 -10.13 17.46 1.13
CA GLY A 174 -9.58 18.79 1.37
C GLY A 174 -8.81 19.39 0.20
N ASN A 175 -8.40 20.64 0.38
CA ASN A 175 -7.71 21.45 -0.62
C ASN A 175 -6.33 20.87 -1.05
N ARG A 176 -5.70 20.06 -0.18
CA ARG A 176 -4.41 19.42 -0.47
C ARG A 176 -4.57 18.12 -1.25
N ASN A 177 -5.82 17.65 -1.47
CA ASN A 177 -6.12 16.34 -2.03
C ASN A 177 -5.43 15.19 -1.26
N ASP A 178 -5.52 15.22 0.07
CA ASP A 178 -4.97 14.16 0.92
C ASP A 178 -5.72 12.85 0.69
N THR A 179 -4.98 11.76 0.58
CA THR A 179 -5.58 10.43 0.35
C THR A 179 -6.06 9.82 1.66
N ILE A 180 -7.32 9.42 1.69
CA ILE A 180 -7.94 8.69 2.80
C ILE A 180 -8.22 7.26 2.33
N ALA A 181 -7.56 6.29 2.96
CA ALA A 181 -7.77 4.88 2.64
C ALA A 181 -9.13 4.39 3.19
N LEU A 182 -9.86 3.63 2.39
CA LEU A 182 -11.21 3.16 2.72
C LEU A 182 -11.26 1.66 3.05
N GLY A 183 -10.26 1.15 3.75
CA GLY A 183 -10.22 -0.25 4.16
C GLY A 183 -9.25 -1.11 3.33
N ASN A 184 -9.38 -2.42 3.49
CA ASN A 184 -8.49 -3.36 2.82
C ASN A 184 -8.71 -3.39 1.30
N PRO A 185 -7.63 -3.46 0.50
CA PRO A 185 -7.75 -3.56 -0.96
C PRO A 185 -8.38 -4.89 -1.41
N ILE A 186 -8.94 -4.87 -2.61
CA ILE A 186 -9.24 -6.09 -3.36
C ILE A 186 -7.90 -6.61 -3.89
N ARG A 187 -7.57 -7.88 -3.62
CA ARG A 187 -6.25 -8.43 -3.92
C ARG A 187 -6.31 -9.62 -4.86
N LEU A 188 -5.47 -9.59 -5.89
CA LEU A 188 -5.14 -10.74 -6.72
C LEU A 188 -3.67 -11.08 -6.54
N LYS A 189 -3.38 -12.17 -5.85
CA LYS A 189 -2.00 -12.62 -5.62
C LYS A 189 -1.45 -13.28 -6.89
N HIS A 190 -0.15 -13.10 -7.18
CA HIS A 190 0.57 -13.79 -8.24
C HIS A 190 0.82 -15.28 -7.87
N LYS A 191 -0.25 -16.05 -7.69
CA LYS A 191 -0.18 -17.49 -7.38
C LYS A 191 -0.84 -18.30 -8.48
N ALA A 192 -0.66 -19.62 -8.43
CA ALA A 192 -1.35 -20.53 -9.32
C ALA A 192 -2.84 -20.20 -9.47
N GLY A 193 -3.30 -20.11 -10.70
CA GLY A 193 -4.68 -19.75 -11.04
C GLY A 193 -4.96 -18.25 -11.16
N ALA A 194 -4.02 -17.36 -10.84
CA ALA A 194 -4.18 -15.94 -11.11
C ALA A 194 -4.13 -15.68 -12.62
N SER A 195 -5.07 -14.86 -13.08
CA SER A 195 -5.23 -14.56 -14.51
C SER A 195 -5.81 -13.16 -14.71
N MET A 196 -5.72 -12.62 -15.92
CA MET A 196 -6.38 -11.35 -16.27
C MET A 196 -7.90 -11.43 -16.11
N ALA A 197 -8.53 -12.57 -16.40
CA ALA A 197 -9.96 -12.77 -16.13
C ALA A 197 -10.29 -12.69 -14.63
N GLY A 198 -9.41 -13.19 -13.76
CA GLY A 198 -9.53 -13.00 -12.31
C GLY A 198 -9.37 -11.54 -11.90
N PHE A 199 -8.49 -10.78 -12.55
CA PHE A 199 -8.36 -9.34 -12.33
C PHE A 199 -9.62 -8.60 -12.77
N ASP A 200 -10.17 -8.89 -13.96
CA ASP A 200 -11.43 -8.29 -14.44
C ASP A 200 -12.60 -8.57 -13.47
N SER A 201 -12.65 -9.78 -12.91
CA SER A 201 -13.64 -10.10 -11.87
C SER A 201 -13.45 -9.27 -10.59
N ASN A 202 -12.20 -8.96 -10.21
CA ASN A 202 -11.92 -8.09 -9.07
C ASN A 202 -12.30 -6.63 -9.35
N LEU A 203 -12.12 -6.15 -10.58
CA LEU A 203 -12.56 -4.80 -10.96
C LEU A 203 -14.07 -4.61 -10.75
N GLN A 204 -14.88 -5.63 -11.03
CA GLN A 204 -16.33 -5.58 -10.82
C GLN A 204 -16.73 -5.40 -9.35
N LEU A 205 -15.85 -5.68 -8.41
CA LEU A 205 -16.11 -5.51 -6.98
C LEU A 205 -15.89 -4.07 -6.47
N ILE A 206 -15.33 -3.18 -7.29
CA ILE A 206 -14.94 -1.82 -6.87
C ILE A 206 -16.13 -1.08 -6.27
N TYR A 207 -17.26 -1.05 -6.96
CA TYR A 207 -18.45 -0.30 -6.52
C TYR A 207 -18.95 -0.77 -5.16
N GLY A 208 -19.19 -2.08 -5.00
CA GLY A 208 -19.63 -2.63 -3.72
C GLY A 208 -18.62 -2.45 -2.58
N LYS A 209 -17.32 -2.42 -2.92
CA LYS A 209 -16.27 -2.09 -1.94
C LYS A 209 -16.36 -0.64 -1.48
N TYR A 210 -16.64 0.30 -2.38
CA TYR A 210 -16.87 1.69 -2.00
C TYR A 210 -18.04 1.83 -1.04
N GLU A 211 -19.20 1.25 -1.36
CA GLU A 211 -20.39 1.34 -0.51
C GLU A 211 -20.14 0.86 0.91
N VAL A 212 -19.49 -0.31 1.05
CA VAL A 212 -19.15 -0.88 2.37
C VAL A 212 -18.15 0.01 3.11
N ALA A 213 -17.14 0.50 2.42
CA ALA A 213 -16.06 1.27 3.01
C ALA A 213 -16.54 2.68 3.46
N ILE A 214 -17.35 3.35 2.64
CA ILE A 214 -17.96 4.62 2.97
C ILE A 214 -18.90 4.49 4.18
N ARG A 215 -19.67 3.40 4.25
CA ARG A 215 -20.49 3.13 5.43
C ARG A 215 -19.65 2.99 6.68
N GLY A 216 -18.55 2.23 6.63
CA GLY A 216 -17.63 2.08 7.76
C GLY A 216 -17.02 3.43 8.20
N LEU A 217 -16.68 4.30 7.25
CA LEU A 217 -16.18 5.65 7.55
C LEU A 217 -17.27 6.53 8.19
N SER A 218 -18.51 6.45 7.70
CA SER A 218 -19.67 7.16 8.29
C SER A 218 -19.96 6.71 9.72
N GLU A 219 -19.81 5.43 10.02
CA GLU A 219 -20.03 4.90 11.37
C GLU A 219 -19.06 5.49 12.39
N LEU A 220 -17.86 5.89 12.00
CA LEU A 220 -16.89 6.54 12.89
C LEU A 220 -17.37 7.90 13.40
N LEU A 221 -18.25 8.61 12.67
CA LEU A 221 -18.84 9.88 13.11
C LEU A 221 -19.72 9.70 14.35
N ARG A 222 -20.28 8.51 14.55
CA ARG A 222 -21.18 8.18 15.66
C ARG A 222 -20.45 7.67 16.91
N ILE A 223 -19.13 7.42 16.80
CA ILE A 223 -18.32 6.92 17.91
C ILE A 223 -17.67 8.11 18.60
N ALA A 224 -18.27 8.54 19.73
CA ALA A 224 -17.68 9.58 20.58
C ALA A 224 -16.46 9.06 21.32
N ILE A 225 -15.37 9.82 21.35
CA ILE A 225 -14.11 9.53 22.03
C ILE A 225 -13.86 10.63 23.07
N LEU A 226 -13.71 10.24 24.32
CA LEU A 226 -13.50 11.16 25.44
C LEU A 226 -12.02 11.49 25.67
N ASN A 227 -11.12 10.58 25.29
CA ASN A 227 -9.67 10.69 25.49
C ASN A 227 -8.93 10.59 24.15
N PRO A 228 -9.06 11.59 23.24
CA PRO A 228 -8.63 11.45 21.85
C PRO A 228 -7.14 11.17 21.72
N ILE A 229 -6.30 11.78 22.55
CA ILE A 229 -4.85 11.60 22.48
C ILE A 229 -4.44 10.17 22.87
N ASN A 230 -5.01 9.62 23.95
CA ASN A 230 -4.78 8.24 24.34
C ASN A 230 -5.30 7.26 23.28
N CYS A 231 -6.50 7.54 22.74
CA CYS A 231 -7.10 6.73 21.68
C CYS A 231 -6.20 6.69 20.44
N MET A 232 -5.77 7.84 19.94
CA MET A 232 -4.89 7.96 18.78
C MET A 232 -3.54 7.24 18.99
N MET A 233 -2.90 7.44 20.15
CA MET A 233 -1.65 6.78 20.51
C MET A 233 -1.82 5.26 20.61
N GLY A 234 -2.91 4.79 21.22
CA GLY A 234 -3.20 3.37 21.38
C GLY A 234 -3.43 2.67 20.05
N ILE A 235 -4.30 3.25 19.18
CA ILE A 235 -4.59 2.70 17.86
C ILE A 235 -3.33 2.67 16.98
N THR A 236 -2.60 3.77 16.90
CA THR A 236 -1.40 3.84 16.06
C THR A 236 -0.30 2.87 16.55
N ARG A 237 -0.22 2.63 17.87
CA ARG A 237 0.64 1.58 18.43
C ARG A 237 0.16 0.18 18.05
N HIS A 238 -1.13 -0.08 18.18
CA HIS A 238 -1.75 -1.35 17.81
C HIS A 238 -1.51 -1.68 16.32
N LEU A 239 -1.57 -0.67 15.46
CA LEU A 239 -1.28 -0.78 14.04
C LEU A 239 0.22 -1.01 13.73
N GLY A 240 1.11 -0.86 14.72
CA GLY A 240 2.55 -1.02 14.54
C GLY A 240 3.25 0.18 13.91
N ILE A 241 2.63 1.36 13.95
CA ILE A 241 3.23 2.61 13.47
C ILE A 241 4.38 3.01 14.41
N SER A 242 5.49 3.51 13.85
CA SER A 242 6.68 3.87 14.62
C SER A 242 6.39 4.97 15.65
N GLN A 243 7.09 4.95 16.78
CA GLN A 243 6.89 5.94 17.85
C GLN A 243 7.09 7.38 17.33
N LYS A 244 8.10 7.61 16.48
CA LYS A 244 8.34 8.92 15.88
C LYS A 244 7.09 9.42 15.14
N CYS A 245 6.60 8.64 14.17
CA CYS A 245 5.41 9.02 13.38
C CYS A 245 4.16 9.22 14.26
N ARG A 246 3.99 8.38 15.31
CA ARG A 246 2.86 8.51 16.23
C ARG A 246 2.88 9.84 16.99
N MET A 247 4.04 10.20 17.54
CA MET A 247 4.21 11.45 18.29
C MET A 247 3.98 12.67 17.41
N GLU A 248 4.56 12.69 16.22
CA GLU A 248 4.40 13.79 15.26
C GLU A 248 2.92 13.93 14.84
N ALA A 249 2.22 12.84 14.55
CA ALA A 249 0.81 12.86 14.20
C ALA A 249 -0.08 13.35 15.36
N VAL A 250 0.22 12.96 16.59
CA VAL A 250 -0.51 13.42 17.77
C VAL A 250 -0.30 14.93 18.01
N GLU A 251 0.92 15.43 17.86
CA GLU A 251 1.15 16.87 18.00
C GLU A 251 0.43 17.68 16.92
N LEU A 252 0.39 17.17 15.69
CA LEU A 252 -0.38 17.79 14.62
C LEU A 252 -1.88 17.76 14.91
N PHE A 253 -2.41 16.63 15.39
CA PHE A 253 -3.81 16.50 15.79
C PHE A 253 -4.17 17.49 16.89
N LYS A 254 -3.35 17.62 17.94
CA LYS A 254 -3.55 18.60 19.01
C LYS A 254 -3.61 20.04 18.49
N ALA A 255 -2.73 20.36 17.54
CA ALA A 255 -2.69 21.69 16.96
C ALA A 255 -3.95 22.02 16.13
N GLN A 256 -4.57 21.02 15.50
CA GLN A 256 -5.74 21.19 14.64
C GLN A 256 -7.08 21.08 15.40
N TYR A 257 -7.19 20.09 16.29
CA TYR A 257 -8.45 19.71 16.95
C TYR A 257 -8.45 19.93 18.46
N GLY A 258 -7.29 20.19 19.07
CA GLY A 258 -7.16 20.27 20.53
C GLY A 258 -7.11 18.89 21.20
N GLU A 259 -7.43 18.88 22.50
CA GLU A 259 -7.49 17.64 23.32
C GLU A 259 -8.92 17.34 23.81
N GLU A 260 -9.89 18.13 23.37
CA GLU A 260 -11.29 17.99 23.75
C GLU A 260 -11.92 16.72 23.15
N PRO A 261 -13.00 16.19 23.76
CA PRO A 261 -13.71 15.05 23.18
C PRO A 261 -14.10 15.27 21.72
N CYS A 262 -13.92 14.25 20.91
CA CYS A 262 -14.18 14.29 19.48
C CYS A 262 -14.81 12.97 19.01
N THR A 263 -14.86 12.73 17.70
CA THR A 263 -15.31 11.44 17.13
C THR A 263 -14.14 10.57 16.71
N ALA A 264 -14.37 9.26 16.58
CA ALA A 264 -13.39 8.33 15.99
C ALA A 264 -13.02 8.74 14.54
N HIS A 265 -13.95 9.40 13.84
CA HIS A 265 -13.71 9.96 12.50
C HIS A 265 -12.62 11.04 12.52
N ASP A 266 -12.69 11.98 13.46
CA ASP A 266 -11.67 13.05 13.60
C ASP A 266 -10.29 12.44 13.84
N ILE A 267 -10.20 11.41 14.69
CA ILE A 267 -8.93 10.72 14.97
C ILE A 267 -8.47 9.94 13.75
N TYR A 268 -9.35 9.30 12.98
CA TYR A 268 -8.98 8.59 11.76
C TYR A 268 -8.36 9.53 10.72
N TYR A 269 -8.93 10.73 10.56
CA TYR A 269 -8.35 11.77 9.71
C TYR A 269 -7.00 12.26 10.25
N GLY A 270 -6.87 12.47 11.56
CA GLY A 270 -5.61 12.83 12.20
C GLY A 270 -4.51 11.76 12.02
N ILE A 271 -4.87 10.46 12.07
CA ILE A 271 -3.94 9.38 11.76
C ILE A 271 -3.54 9.40 10.27
N SER A 272 -4.46 9.75 9.38
CA SER A 272 -4.19 9.81 7.93
C SER A 272 -3.19 10.91 7.55
N GLU A 273 -3.02 11.97 8.38
CA GLU A 273 -1.98 13.00 8.20
C GLU A 273 -0.56 12.41 8.17
N ILE A 274 -0.36 11.21 8.71
CA ILE A 274 0.94 10.50 8.63
C ILE A 274 1.36 10.31 7.15
N LEU A 275 0.42 10.11 6.24
CA LEU A 275 0.70 9.93 4.81
C LEU A 275 1.28 11.20 4.20
N TYR A 276 0.69 12.36 4.55
CA TYR A 276 1.19 13.66 4.13
C TYR A 276 2.59 13.94 4.69
N MET A 277 2.80 13.68 5.97
CA MET A 277 4.12 13.83 6.60
C MET A 277 5.18 12.96 5.90
N MET A 278 4.86 11.70 5.62
CA MET A 278 5.75 10.80 4.88
C MET A 278 6.07 11.32 3.47
N ALA A 279 5.07 11.86 2.78
CA ALA A 279 5.27 12.45 1.45
C ALA A 279 6.18 13.69 1.51
N CYS A 280 6.00 14.57 2.50
CA CYS A 280 6.87 15.72 2.74
C CYS A 280 8.33 15.31 3.08
N ASP A 281 8.50 14.20 3.79
CA ASP A 281 9.82 13.63 4.11
C ASP A 281 10.46 12.89 2.89
N GLY A 282 9.80 12.88 1.74
CA GLY A 282 10.29 12.24 0.52
C GLY A 282 10.27 10.71 0.57
N ALA A 283 9.33 10.12 1.31
CA ALA A 283 9.16 8.67 1.34
C ALA A 283 8.79 8.12 -0.04
N GLU A 284 9.33 6.95 -0.37
CA GLU A 284 8.97 6.22 -1.58
C GLU A 284 7.47 5.89 -1.63
N GLY A 285 6.91 5.88 -2.84
CA GLY A 285 5.49 5.63 -3.06
C GLY A 285 5.02 4.28 -2.53
N SER A 286 5.84 3.25 -2.65
CA SER A 286 5.55 1.91 -2.09
C SER A 286 5.46 1.92 -0.56
N ARG A 287 6.26 2.74 0.12
CA ARG A 287 6.19 2.92 1.59
C ARG A 287 4.92 3.64 2.00
N ILE A 288 4.53 4.69 1.25
CA ILE A 288 3.27 5.42 1.48
C ILE A 288 2.10 4.45 1.31
N THR A 289 2.05 3.67 0.23
CA THR A 289 0.99 2.68 -0.01
C THR A 289 0.90 1.63 1.11
N LYS A 290 2.03 1.14 1.62
CA LYS A 290 2.05 0.22 2.77
C LYS A 290 1.52 0.89 4.05
N MET A 291 1.77 2.18 4.24
CA MET A 291 1.24 2.94 5.37
C MET A 291 -0.27 3.17 5.21
N GLU A 292 -0.77 3.48 4.01
CA GLU A 292 -2.20 3.56 3.71
C GLU A 292 -2.92 2.27 4.10
N GLU A 293 -2.39 1.10 3.71
CA GLU A 293 -2.95 -0.19 4.13
C GLU A 293 -2.92 -0.38 5.65
N THR A 294 -1.88 0.13 6.30
CA THR A 294 -1.75 0.05 7.75
C THR A 294 -2.81 0.90 8.44
N ILE A 295 -2.98 2.14 8.00
CA ILE A 295 -3.97 3.09 8.53
C ILE A 295 -5.39 2.58 8.27
N ALA A 296 -5.66 2.06 7.07
CA ALA A 296 -6.97 1.52 6.69
C ALA A 296 -7.48 0.44 7.65
N ARG A 297 -6.58 -0.31 8.32
CA ARG A 297 -6.97 -1.30 9.33
C ARG A 297 -7.62 -0.67 10.57
N ALA A 298 -7.40 0.62 10.82
CA ALA A 298 -8.08 1.34 11.90
C ALA A 298 -9.61 1.37 11.74
N LEU A 299 -10.13 1.26 10.52
CA LEU A 299 -11.58 1.16 10.27
C LEU A 299 -12.22 -0.11 10.84
N SER A 300 -11.42 -1.11 11.23
CA SER A 300 -11.88 -2.40 11.75
C SER A 300 -11.54 -2.63 13.22
N VAL A 301 -10.98 -1.66 13.93
CA VAL A 301 -10.67 -1.78 15.36
C VAL A 301 -11.87 -1.39 16.23
N ASP A 302 -11.93 -1.92 17.46
CA ASP A 302 -12.83 -1.36 18.46
C ASP A 302 -12.20 -0.10 19.07
N TRP A 303 -12.67 1.05 18.64
CA TRP A 303 -12.19 2.35 19.06
C TRP A 303 -12.35 2.59 20.58
N LYS A 304 -13.37 1.98 21.19
CA LYS A 304 -13.65 2.14 22.63
C LYS A 304 -12.61 1.47 23.52
N GLU A 305 -11.94 0.43 23.04
CA GLU A 305 -10.84 -0.21 23.78
C GLU A 305 -9.65 0.74 24.00
N PHE A 306 -9.51 1.76 23.16
CA PHE A 306 -8.41 2.73 23.20
C PHE A 306 -8.81 4.07 23.84
N ASP A 307 -10.10 4.29 24.10
CA ASP A 307 -10.63 5.51 24.75
C ASP A 307 -10.45 5.44 26.27
N VAL A 308 -9.22 5.43 26.73
CA VAL A 308 -8.88 5.24 28.14
C VAL A 308 -8.37 6.53 28.79
N PRO A 309 -8.86 6.87 30.00
CA PRO A 309 -8.45 8.08 30.71
C PRO A 309 -7.05 7.95 31.35
N GLY A 310 -6.47 9.10 31.70
CA GLY A 310 -5.25 9.18 32.46
C GLY A 310 -3.97 9.24 31.63
N ASN A 311 -2.82 9.27 32.31
CA ASN A 311 -1.51 9.34 31.65
C ASN A 311 -0.99 7.95 31.35
N ILE A 312 -1.16 7.49 30.13
CA ILE A 312 -0.79 6.14 29.70
C ILE A 312 0.55 6.19 28.96
N LYS A 313 1.45 5.29 29.32
CA LYS A 313 2.70 5.08 28.60
C LYS A 313 2.47 4.11 27.45
N TRP A 314 2.16 4.66 26.30
CA TRP A 314 1.97 3.92 25.06
C TRP A 314 3.28 3.44 24.42
#